data_8b58aa6fa626102d7af0fd38360613ff
#
_entry.id   8b58aa6fa626102d7af0fd38360613ff
#
_cell.length_a   1.000
_cell.length_b   1.000
_cell.length_c   1.000
_cell.angle_alpha   90.00
_cell.angle_beta   90.00
_cell.angle_gamma   90.00
#
_symmetry.space_group_name_H-M   'P 1'
#
loop_
_entity.id
_entity.type
_entity.pdbx_description
1 polymer ?
#
loop_
_entity_poly.entity_id
_entity_poly.type
_entity_poly.pdbx_seq_one_letter_code
_entity_poly.pdbx_strand_id
1 'polypeptide(L)'
;MKTSRHYFLALFFSLIFIFESGFLVIGHRGNPSKYPEETIQSDNSAFADGADYVELDLHVSKDNVLVVSHDRDLSRVVGSSVIVSQNNFSYLNTLKQANGESIISLDQLFDYYKDKPNTKFLLETKKTKHNSPKNMEELLAASIKK
;
A
#
# COMPACT_ATOMS: atom_id res chain seq x y z
N MET A 1 -4.00 -8.21 -60.01
CA MET A 1 -4.68 -8.36 -58.73
C MET A 1 -3.74 -8.91 -57.63
N LYS A 2 -2.71 -8.18 -57.22
CA LYS A 2 -1.72 -8.62 -56.20
C LYS A 2 -1.55 -7.63 -55.04
N THR A 3 -2.32 -6.57 -54.91
CA THR A 3 -2.12 -5.48 -53.95
C THR A 3 -3.02 -5.57 -52.70
N SER A 4 -4.08 -6.40 -52.69
CA SER A 4 -5.06 -6.45 -51.59
C SER A 4 -4.58 -7.27 -50.35
N ARG A 5 -3.66 -8.24 -50.53
CA ARG A 5 -3.20 -9.13 -49.45
C ARG A 5 -2.26 -8.45 -48.44
N HIS A 6 -1.50 -7.46 -48.90
CA HIS A 6 -0.53 -6.75 -48.01
C HIS A 6 -1.18 -5.71 -47.12
N TYR A 7 -2.24 -5.09 -47.57
CA TYR A 7 -3.00 -4.08 -46.79
C TYR A 7 -3.80 -4.78 -45.66
N PHE A 8 -4.31 -5.98 -45.89
CA PHE A 8 -5.05 -6.75 -44.89
C PHE A 8 -4.11 -7.20 -43.74
N LEU A 9 -2.87 -7.58 -44.05
CA LEU A 9 -1.88 -7.96 -43.05
C LEU A 9 -1.40 -6.75 -42.23
N ALA A 10 -1.21 -5.60 -42.86
CA ALA A 10 -0.82 -4.37 -42.18
C ALA A 10 -1.91 -3.83 -41.25
N LEU A 11 -3.19 -3.95 -41.65
CA LEU A 11 -4.32 -3.58 -40.80
C LEU A 11 -4.47 -4.51 -39.58
N PHE A 12 -4.19 -5.81 -39.75
CA PHE A 12 -4.23 -6.77 -38.66
C PHE A 12 -3.12 -6.54 -37.63
N PHE A 13 -1.92 -6.18 -38.07
CA PHE A 13 -0.82 -5.80 -37.17
C PHE A 13 -1.05 -4.46 -36.49
N SER A 14 -1.68 -3.48 -37.13
CA SER A 14 -1.99 -2.20 -36.49
C SER A 14 -3.11 -2.31 -35.43
N LEU A 15 -4.05 -3.25 -35.58
CA LEU A 15 -5.08 -3.54 -34.57
C LEU A 15 -4.53 -4.25 -33.32
N ILE A 16 -3.45 -5.05 -33.46
CA ILE A 16 -2.81 -5.71 -32.31
C ILE A 16 -2.06 -4.71 -31.43
N PHE A 17 -1.54 -3.60 -31.99
CA PHE A 17 -0.83 -2.55 -31.24
C PHE A 17 -1.74 -1.62 -30.42
N ILE A 18 -3.05 -1.64 -30.58
CA ILE A 18 -3.99 -0.73 -29.88
C ILE A 18 -4.45 -1.34 -28.52
N PHE A 19 -4.12 -2.61 -28.23
CA PHE A 19 -4.63 -3.29 -27.01
C PHE A 19 -3.65 -3.39 -25.84
N GLU A 20 -2.49 -2.72 -25.88
CA GLU A 20 -1.54 -2.70 -24.76
C GLU A 20 -1.54 -1.38 -23.96
N SER A 21 -2.60 -0.63 -23.94
CA SER A 21 -2.79 0.38 -22.91
C SER A 21 -3.34 -0.30 -21.64
N GLY A 22 -2.47 -0.99 -20.91
CA GLY A 22 -2.80 -1.57 -19.62
C GLY A 22 -3.23 -0.47 -18.65
N PHE A 23 -4.41 -0.60 -18.04
CA PHE A 23 -4.79 0.22 -16.89
C PHE A 23 -4.01 -0.29 -15.68
N LEU A 24 -3.45 0.64 -14.89
CA LEU A 24 -2.88 0.30 -13.59
C LEU A 24 -4.01 0.20 -12.56
N VAL A 25 -4.04 -0.92 -11.85
CA VAL A 25 -4.98 -1.16 -10.75
C VAL A 25 -4.26 -0.95 -9.43
N ILE A 26 -4.81 -0.08 -8.59
CA ILE A 26 -4.26 0.24 -7.28
C ILE A 26 -5.25 -0.20 -6.20
N GLY A 27 -4.80 -1.09 -5.30
CA GLY A 27 -5.53 -1.47 -4.10
C GLY A 27 -5.39 -0.37 -3.04
N HIS A 28 -6.40 0.47 -2.85
CA HIS A 28 -6.41 1.54 -1.86
C HIS A 28 -6.52 0.94 -0.45
N ARG A 29 -5.44 1.02 0.34
CA ARG A 29 -5.27 0.37 1.66
C ARG A 29 -5.45 -1.15 1.61
N GLY A 30 -5.01 -1.78 0.51
CA GLY A 30 -5.24 -3.19 0.23
C GLY A 30 -6.58 -3.47 -0.44
N ASN A 31 -7.33 -4.44 0.11
CA ASN A 31 -8.69 -4.80 -0.33
C ASN A 31 -9.70 -4.66 0.82
N PRO A 32 -10.06 -3.43 1.21
CA PRO A 32 -10.91 -3.18 2.37
C PRO A 32 -12.36 -3.68 2.22
N SER A 33 -12.75 -4.08 1.02
CA SER A 33 -14.04 -4.73 0.78
C SER A 33 -14.12 -6.16 1.32
N LYS A 34 -12.96 -6.83 1.51
CA LYS A 34 -12.87 -8.22 1.97
C LYS A 34 -12.23 -8.34 3.36
N TYR A 35 -11.24 -7.51 3.67
CA TYR A 35 -10.44 -7.58 4.89
C TYR A 35 -10.24 -6.20 5.51
N PRO A 36 -9.92 -6.10 6.80
CA PRO A 36 -9.57 -4.81 7.40
C PRO A 36 -8.44 -4.13 6.64
N GLU A 37 -8.59 -2.84 6.39
CA GLU A 37 -7.61 -2.02 5.68
C GLU A 37 -6.24 -2.04 6.37
N GLU A 38 -5.17 -1.77 5.61
CA GLU A 38 -3.82 -1.65 6.15
C GLU A 38 -3.35 -2.93 6.88
N THR A 39 -3.83 -4.09 6.46
CA THR A 39 -3.39 -5.40 6.97
C THR A 39 -2.70 -6.20 5.88
N ILE A 40 -1.78 -7.07 6.26
CA ILE A 40 -1.11 -8.00 5.34
C ILE A 40 -2.13 -8.86 4.57
N GLN A 41 -3.21 -9.24 5.23
CA GLN A 41 -4.28 -10.02 4.59
C GLN A 41 -5.01 -9.21 3.51
N SER A 42 -5.27 -7.94 3.78
CA SER A 42 -5.89 -7.01 2.83
C SER A 42 -4.99 -6.80 1.60
N ASP A 43 -3.70 -6.59 1.82
CA ASP A 43 -2.72 -6.37 0.77
C ASP A 43 -2.54 -7.61 -0.10
N ASN A 44 -2.38 -8.79 0.51
CA ASN A 44 -2.30 -10.06 -0.21
C ASN A 44 -3.56 -10.32 -1.04
N SER A 45 -4.74 -9.96 -0.53
CA SER A 45 -6.01 -10.07 -1.27
C SER A 45 -6.05 -9.12 -2.47
N ALA A 46 -5.55 -7.90 -2.34
CA ALA A 46 -5.47 -6.95 -3.44
C ALA A 46 -4.56 -7.47 -4.57
N PHE A 47 -3.36 -7.94 -4.23
CA PHE A 47 -2.45 -8.55 -5.21
C PHE A 47 -3.03 -9.80 -5.85
N ALA A 48 -3.71 -10.66 -5.09
CA ALA A 48 -4.36 -11.85 -5.62
C ALA A 48 -5.52 -11.54 -6.58
N ASP A 49 -6.21 -10.42 -6.37
CA ASP A 49 -7.26 -9.91 -7.25
C ASP A 49 -6.72 -9.12 -8.45
N GLY A 50 -5.38 -9.02 -8.62
CA GLY A 50 -4.72 -8.43 -9.78
C GLY A 50 -4.34 -6.95 -9.64
N ALA A 51 -4.23 -6.42 -8.42
CA ALA A 51 -3.69 -5.08 -8.23
C ALA A 51 -2.19 -5.02 -8.62
N ASP A 52 -1.81 -4.01 -9.40
CA ASP A 52 -0.42 -3.72 -9.76
C ASP A 52 0.35 -3.09 -8.61
N TYR A 53 -0.36 -2.33 -7.77
CA TYR A 53 0.14 -1.67 -6.58
C TYR A 53 -0.87 -1.78 -5.44
N VAL A 54 -0.37 -1.77 -4.22
CA VAL A 54 -1.17 -1.47 -3.02
C VAL A 54 -0.74 -0.11 -2.51
N GLU A 55 -1.70 0.74 -2.24
CA GLU A 55 -1.47 2.03 -1.61
C GLU A 55 -1.63 1.89 -0.10
N LEU A 56 -0.75 2.52 0.68
CA LEU A 56 -0.70 2.47 2.13
C LEU A 56 -0.41 3.86 2.71
N ASP A 57 -1.00 4.11 3.86
CA ASP A 57 -0.90 5.36 4.59
C ASP A 57 0.10 5.26 5.77
N LEU A 58 0.88 6.28 5.99
CA LEU A 58 1.91 6.30 7.02
C LEU A 58 1.72 7.42 8.03
N HIS A 59 1.76 7.06 9.31
CA HIS A 59 1.93 7.97 10.44
C HIS A 59 3.23 7.68 11.18
N VAL A 60 3.68 8.63 12.01
CA VAL A 60 4.86 8.47 12.87
C VAL A 60 4.43 8.29 14.32
N SER A 61 4.92 7.22 14.97
CA SER A 61 4.73 6.97 16.39
C SER A 61 5.51 7.95 17.28
N LYS A 62 5.26 7.92 18.59
CA LYS A 62 5.98 8.75 19.57
C LYS A 62 7.48 8.51 19.56
N ASP A 63 7.91 7.30 19.29
CA ASP A 63 9.31 6.84 19.25
C ASP A 63 9.90 6.79 17.82
N ASN A 64 9.32 7.58 16.88
CA ASN A 64 9.80 7.75 15.51
C ASN A 64 9.79 6.49 14.65
N VAL A 65 8.82 5.62 14.81
CA VAL A 65 8.58 4.48 13.92
C VAL A 65 7.50 4.84 12.91
N LEU A 66 7.70 4.50 11.63
CA LEU A 66 6.66 4.60 10.59
C LEU A 66 5.62 3.50 10.80
N VAL A 67 4.40 3.89 11.06
CA VAL A 67 3.24 3.01 11.35
C VAL A 67 2.30 3.04 10.16
N VAL A 68 1.90 1.87 9.69
CA VAL A 68 0.93 1.72 8.61
C VAL A 68 -0.46 1.93 9.18
N SER A 69 -1.08 3.06 8.85
CA SER A 69 -2.44 3.42 9.26
C SER A 69 -2.93 4.67 8.53
N HIS A 70 -4.19 4.65 8.10
CA HIS A 70 -4.83 5.82 7.51
C HIS A 70 -5.15 6.88 8.57
N ASP A 71 -5.75 6.48 9.67
CA ASP A 71 -6.21 7.41 10.69
C ASP A 71 -5.12 7.69 11.72
N ARG A 72 -5.03 8.93 12.15
CA ARG A 72 -4.22 9.34 13.29
C ARG A 72 -4.69 8.70 14.60
N ASP A 73 -6.00 8.51 14.74
CA ASP A 73 -6.65 7.82 15.85
C ASP A 73 -7.13 6.45 15.37
N LEU A 74 -6.61 5.40 15.97
CA LEU A 74 -6.88 4.01 15.57
C LEU A 74 -8.29 3.51 15.97
N SER A 75 -9.16 4.36 16.55
CA SER A 75 -10.47 3.95 17.09
C SER A 75 -11.32 3.17 16.10
N ARG A 76 -11.29 3.52 14.82
CA ARG A 76 -12.09 2.85 13.78
C ARG A 76 -11.60 1.44 13.47
N VAL A 77 -10.32 1.17 13.58
CA VAL A 77 -9.73 -0.12 13.21
C VAL A 77 -9.46 -1.05 14.39
N VAL A 78 -9.25 -0.51 15.61
CA VAL A 78 -8.99 -1.31 16.83
C VAL A 78 -10.07 -1.19 17.90
N GLY A 79 -11.13 -0.38 17.65
CA GLY A 79 -12.28 -0.27 18.58
C GLY A 79 -12.02 0.60 19.82
N SER A 80 -10.86 1.24 19.95
CA SER A 80 -10.52 2.14 21.05
C SER A 80 -9.68 3.32 20.57
N SER A 81 -9.91 4.52 21.15
CA SER A 81 -9.18 5.74 20.75
C SER A 81 -7.72 5.64 21.21
N VAL A 82 -6.82 5.54 20.23
CA VAL A 82 -5.37 5.50 20.43
C VAL A 82 -4.69 6.35 19.38
N ILE A 83 -4.08 7.45 19.81
CA ILE A 83 -3.40 8.38 18.90
C ILE A 83 -2.00 7.85 18.59
N VAL A 84 -1.68 7.57 17.31
CA VAL A 84 -0.41 6.99 16.87
C VAL A 84 0.78 7.80 17.37
N SER A 85 0.80 9.12 17.16
CA SER A 85 1.93 9.98 17.54
C SER A 85 2.11 10.20 19.06
N GLN A 86 1.20 9.71 19.88
CA GLN A 86 1.27 9.81 21.36
C GLN A 86 1.73 8.50 22.02
N ASN A 87 1.87 7.44 21.26
CA ASN A 87 2.20 6.11 21.75
C ASN A 87 3.45 5.54 21.09
N ASN A 88 4.22 4.78 21.85
CA ASN A 88 5.36 4.05 21.33
C ASN A 88 4.89 2.89 20.45
N PHE A 89 5.67 2.55 19.43
CA PHE A 89 5.31 1.49 18.50
C PHE A 89 5.15 0.12 19.19
N SER A 90 5.95 -0.15 20.21
CA SER A 90 5.81 -1.39 20.98
C SER A 90 4.41 -1.61 21.56
N TYR A 91 3.73 -0.54 21.99
CA TYR A 91 2.33 -0.61 22.42
C TYR A 91 1.39 -0.71 21.21
N LEU A 92 1.58 0.12 20.18
CA LEU A 92 0.71 0.11 18.99
C LEU A 92 0.67 -1.28 18.35
N ASN A 93 1.79 -1.97 18.28
CA ASN A 93 1.91 -3.31 17.71
C ASN A 93 1.17 -4.41 18.52
N THR A 94 0.79 -4.14 19.77
CA THR A 94 -0.07 -5.07 20.56
C THR A 94 -1.54 -4.96 20.18
N LEU A 95 -1.96 -3.87 19.58
CA LEU A 95 -3.35 -3.62 19.20
C LEU A 95 -3.73 -4.51 18.01
N LYS A 96 -4.97 -5.02 18.04
CA LYS A 96 -5.48 -5.94 17.03
C LYS A 96 -6.63 -5.34 16.26
N GLN A 97 -6.60 -5.55 14.96
CA GLN A 97 -7.71 -5.28 14.06
C GLN A 97 -8.72 -6.46 14.07
N ALA A 98 -9.85 -6.31 13.41
CA ALA A 98 -10.94 -7.29 13.42
C ALA A 98 -10.55 -8.70 12.91
N ASN A 99 -9.52 -8.81 12.05
CA ASN A 99 -8.98 -10.08 11.57
C ASN A 99 -7.89 -10.68 12.49
N GLY A 100 -7.59 -10.07 13.64
CA GLY A 100 -6.57 -10.51 14.58
C GLY A 100 -5.14 -10.06 14.25
N GLU A 101 -4.91 -9.39 13.11
CA GLU A 101 -3.60 -8.83 12.79
C GLU A 101 -3.28 -7.61 13.67
N SER A 102 -2.01 -7.42 13.96
CA SER A 102 -1.51 -6.26 14.70
C SER A 102 -1.46 -5.01 13.80
N ILE A 103 -1.49 -3.83 14.42
CA ILE A 103 -0.97 -2.62 13.79
C ILE A 103 0.53 -2.82 13.55
N ILE A 104 0.99 -2.62 12.32
CA ILE A 104 2.37 -2.91 11.90
C ILE A 104 3.16 -1.64 11.55
N SER A 105 4.48 -1.76 11.57
CA SER A 105 5.38 -0.75 11.01
C SER A 105 5.65 -0.99 9.52
N LEU A 106 6.12 0.05 8.84
CA LEU A 106 6.59 -0.06 7.45
C LEU A 106 7.75 -1.06 7.33
N ASP A 107 8.67 -1.09 8.30
CA ASP A 107 9.77 -2.05 8.30
C ASP A 107 9.27 -3.49 8.40
N GLN A 108 8.26 -3.77 9.24
CA GLN A 108 7.63 -5.10 9.33
C GLN A 108 6.90 -5.48 8.04
N LEU A 109 6.25 -4.52 7.37
CA LEU A 109 5.64 -4.75 6.07
C LEU A 109 6.71 -5.11 5.03
N PHE A 110 7.78 -4.33 4.93
CA PHE A 110 8.86 -4.60 3.97
C PHE A 110 9.53 -5.95 4.26
N ASP A 111 9.73 -6.29 5.52
CA ASP A 111 10.31 -7.58 5.92
C ASP A 111 9.42 -8.76 5.50
N TYR A 112 8.10 -8.60 5.57
CA TYR A 112 7.15 -9.62 5.09
C TYR A 112 7.17 -9.77 3.56
N TYR A 113 7.39 -8.68 2.81
CA TYR A 113 7.34 -8.70 1.35
C TYR A 113 8.71 -8.82 0.67
N LYS A 114 9.82 -8.77 1.38
CA LYS A 114 11.19 -8.77 0.82
C LYS A 114 11.49 -9.89 -0.18
N ASP A 115 10.91 -11.07 0.04
CA ASP A 115 11.11 -12.25 -0.81
C ASP A 115 9.92 -12.52 -1.76
N LYS A 116 9.00 -11.57 -1.90
CA LYS A 116 7.83 -11.68 -2.76
C LYS A 116 7.99 -10.78 -4.00
N PRO A 117 8.43 -11.35 -5.13
CA PRO A 117 8.59 -10.57 -6.35
C PRO A 117 7.24 -10.03 -6.83
N ASN A 118 7.28 -8.91 -7.52
CA ASN A 118 6.12 -8.24 -8.13
C ASN A 118 5.14 -7.58 -7.13
N THR A 119 5.47 -7.48 -5.85
CA THR A 119 4.71 -6.64 -4.92
C THR A 119 5.23 -5.21 -4.96
N LYS A 120 4.34 -4.25 -5.17
CA LYS A 120 4.69 -2.83 -5.29
C LYS A 120 3.76 -2.00 -4.43
N PHE A 121 4.33 -1.01 -3.74
CA PHE A 121 3.59 -0.15 -2.84
C PHE A 121 3.67 1.32 -3.26
N LEU A 122 2.56 2.03 -3.06
CA LEU A 122 2.49 3.48 -3.06
C LEU A 122 2.32 3.92 -1.61
N LEU A 123 3.19 4.79 -1.13
CA LEU A 123 3.21 5.19 0.27
C LEU A 123 2.76 6.65 0.40
N GLU A 124 1.63 6.88 1.06
CA GLU A 124 1.17 8.21 1.39
C GLU A 124 1.67 8.62 2.78
N THR A 125 2.37 9.73 2.87
CA THR A 125 2.78 10.31 4.15
C THR A 125 1.68 11.22 4.70
N LYS A 126 1.09 10.85 5.83
CA LYS A 126 0.01 11.62 6.45
C LYS A 126 0.54 12.79 7.28
N LYS A 127 -0.06 13.95 7.10
CA LYS A 127 0.21 15.13 7.92
C LYS A 127 -0.46 15.00 9.28
N THR A 128 0.24 15.40 10.34
CA THR A 128 -0.39 15.64 11.62
C THR A 128 -1.26 16.90 11.56
N LYS A 129 -2.17 17.11 12.54
CA LYS A 129 -3.09 18.26 12.58
C LYS A 129 -2.38 19.62 12.41
N HIS A 130 -1.08 19.71 12.64
CA HIS A 130 -0.28 20.94 12.68
C HIS A 130 0.97 20.93 11.80
N ASN A 131 1.21 19.94 10.97
CA ASN A 131 2.27 19.78 9.96
C ASN A 131 2.68 18.31 9.82
N SER A 132 3.44 17.95 8.77
CA SER A 132 4.12 16.66 8.72
C SER A 132 5.05 16.53 9.93
N PRO A 133 5.22 15.34 10.53
CA PRO A 133 6.28 15.12 11.51
C PRO A 133 7.62 15.58 10.91
N LYS A 134 8.42 16.31 11.69
CA LYS A 134 9.66 16.95 11.20
C LYS A 134 10.68 15.99 10.56
N ASN A 135 10.50 14.68 10.71
CA ASN A 135 11.41 13.63 10.27
C ASN A 135 10.73 12.54 9.41
N MET A 136 9.52 12.78 8.90
CA MET A 136 8.77 11.77 8.12
C MET A 136 9.56 11.33 6.87
N GLU A 137 10.08 12.28 6.10
CA GLU A 137 10.81 12.01 4.86
C GLU A 137 12.15 11.33 5.15
N GLU A 138 12.83 11.69 6.23
CA GLU A 138 14.09 11.06 6.66
C GLU A 138 13.86 9.61 7.10
N LEU A 139 12.82 9.37 7.89
CA LEU A 139 12.43 8.04 8.33
C LEU A 139 12.04 7.15 7.13
N LEU A 140 11.26 7.68 6.19
CA LEU A 140 10.88 6.96 4.99
C LEU A 140 12.10 6.62 4.13
N ALA A 141 12.98 7.59 3.89
CA ALA A 141 14.22 7.36 3.14
C ALA A 141 15.14 6.32 3.82
N ALA A 142 15.14 6.27 5.15
CA ALA A 142 15.92 5.26 5.89
C ALA A 142 15.32 3.86 5.76
N SER A 143 13.98 3.72 5.81
CA SER A 143 13.30 2.43 5.65
C SER A 143 13.43 1.86 4.23
N ILE A 144 13.38 2.71 3.19
CA ILE A 144 13.53 2.28 1.79
C ILE A 144 14.96 1.80 1.45
N LYS A 145 15.97 2.25 2.18
CA LYS A 145 17.38 1.92 1.91
C LYS A 145 17.87 0.64 2.60
N LYS A 146 17.07 0.02 3.43
CA LYS A 146 17.38 -1.25 4.11
C LYS A 146 17.24 -2.44 3.17
#